data_3a1a6e5226c53eb050fc3c9c13c5212a
#
_entry.id   3a1a6e5226c53eb050fc3c9c13c5212a
#
_cell.length_a   1.000
_cell.length_b   1.000
_cell.length_c   1.000
_cell.angle_alpha   90.00
_cell.angle_beta   90.00
_cell.angle_gamma   90.00
#
_symmetry.space_group_name_H-M   'P 1'
#
loop_
_entity.id
_entity.type
_entity.pdbx_description
1 polymer ?
#
loop_
_entity_poly.entity_id
_entity_poly.type
_entity_poly.pdbx_seq_one_letter_code
_entity_poly.pdbx_strand_id
1 'polypeptide(L)'
;MSQKDYSGRTLTINTHAIPVMGEPTALHAEQFEKLTGAKVEVTHTPAGDLYSKAMVPFQAGQAPYDIVFGFSNFINDWKRYLAPVPQEYVDQMDGVSASHKAIASWDGVMYQYPVDGDRHYLKYRKDVIDNPEMQAKYKADTGKELKVPTTWKEYGEMASYFNGWDWDGDGELEYGSAEVMKKDDLMYAAFYSRSVAYAKNESTPGGFFFDLETMEPLINNPGFVEALTDWVDAVNYVPPGGINFGLGDEINSFGGGQTLFSFSWDDAFVAAMQPDSPIANQVGAAQLPGADKVWNRDNGMWDAKYNQAPFFVWGWAVGVAGKSDNKDVAFDYLCFFANGANHQADIGIGRFGVNPFMEEDFKADVWTQIGWDADIAQSYVDTLADMEKSTNRVFPLRVPGTFEFNSALATGTAKALAGQLSPQEALDEVYAEWVSILDRVGADNVRDAYAVGVKMEDNEL
;
A
#
# COMPACT_ATOMS: atom_id res chain seq x y z
N MET A 1 18.10 24.98 -0.39
CA MET A 1 18.00 25.30 -1.83
C MET A 1 18.47 26.73 -2.06
N SER A 2 19.43 26.96 -2.97
CA SER A 2 19.69 28.31 -3.45
C SER A 2 18.40 28.79 -4.14
N GLN A 3 17.99 30.05 -3.89
CA GLN A 3 16.81 30.65 -4.53
C GLN A 3 17.02 30.65 -6.05
N LYS A 4 16.46 29.63 -6.72
CA LYS A 4 16.37 29.62 -8.18
C LYS A 4 15.16 30.44 -8.57
N ASP A 5 15.29 31.29 -9.58
CA ASP A 5 14.18 32.09 -10.14
C ASP A 5 13.64 31.37 -11.39
N TYR A 6 12.40 30.97 -11.32
CA TYR A 6 11.67 30.31 -12.41
C TYR A 6 10.50 31.19 -12.94
N SER A 7 10.58 32.51 -12.71
CA SER A 7 9.56 33.45 -13.20
C SER A 7 9.30 33.28 -14.70
N GLY A 8 8.03 33.18 -15.07
CA GLY A 8 7.60 32.99 -16.46
C GLY A 8 7.59 31.53 -16.95
N ARG A 9 8.00 30.57 -16.11
CA ARG A 9 7.86 29.14 -16.41
C ARG A 9 6.59 28.58 -15.79
N THR A 10 5.96 27.63 -16.47
CA THR A 10 4.78 26.92 -15.97
C THR A 10 5.12 25.44 -15.86
N LEU A 11 4.99 24.89 -14.65
CA LEU A 11 5.12 23.48 -14.35
C LEU A 11 3.73 22.86 -14.31
N THR A 12 3.52 21.73 -14.99
CA THR A 12 2.24 21.03 -15.01
C THR A 12 2.36 19.67 -14.30
N ILE A 13 1.46 19.38 -13.37
CA ILE A 13 1.47 18.19 -12.54
C ILE A 13 0.16 17.44 -12.66
N ASN A 14 0.20 16.12 -12.88
CA ASN A 14 -0.94 15.24 -12.71
C ASN A 14 -0.73 14.39 -11.45
N THR A 15 -1.61 14.55 -10.46
CA THR A 15 -1.56 13.88 -9.17
C THR A 15 -2.89 13.20 -8.84
N HIS A 16 -2.92 12.45 -7.74
CA HIS A 16 -4.15 11.83 -7.25
C HIS A 16 -5.20 12.86 -6.82
N ALA A 17 -6.43 12.39 -6.69
CA ALA A 17 -7.55 13.20 -6.19
C ALA A 17 -7.35 13.57 -4.71
N ILE A 18 -7.91 14.72 -4.31
CA ILE A 18 -7.94 15.19 -2.92
C ILE A 18 -8.74 14.19 -2.05
N PRO A 19 -8.33 13.92 -0.79
CA PRO A 19 -7.19 14.57 -0.10
C PRO A 19 -5.84 13.91 -0.37
N VAL A 20 -5.80 12.58 -0.57
CA VAL A 20 -4.57 11.76 -0.69
C VAL A 20 -3.72 12.24 -1.86
N MET A 21 -2.45 12.55 -1.61
CA MET A 21 -1.49 13.13 -2.56
C MET A 21 -1.93 14.44 -3.23
N GLY A 22 -3.22 14.62 -3.51
CA GLY A 22 -3.73 15.83 -4.17
C GLY A 22 -3.63 17.07 -3.32
N GLU A 23 -3.97 16.98 -2.02
CA GLU A 23 -3.90 18.12 -1.09
C GLU A 23 -2.46 18.56 -0.83
N PRO A 24 -1.51 17.67 -0.44
CA PRO A 24 -0.12 18.07 -0.27
C PRO A 24 0.53 18.57 -1.56
N THR A 25 0.21 17.98 -2.74
CA THR A 25 0.70 18.49 -4.02
C THR A 25 0.26 19.93 -4.26
N ALA A 26 -1.01 20.26 -4.03
CA ALA A 26 -1.52 21.61 -4.20
C ALA A 26 -0.90 22.60 -3.18
N LEU A 27 -0.77 22.19 -1.92
CA LEU A 27 -0.14 22.99 -0.87
C LEU A 27 1.32 23.34 -1.23
N HIS A 28 2.10 22.34 -1.61
CA HIS A 28 3.50 22.55 -1.97
C HIS A 28 3.65 23.28 -3.30
N ALA A 29 2.71 23.16 -4.22
CA ALA A 29 2.67 23.98 -5.45
C ALA A 29 2.59 25.46 -5.12
N GLU A 30 1.66 25.88 -4.26
CA GLU A 30 1.54 27.28 -3.83
C GLU A 30 2.79 27.79 -3.11
N GLN A 31 3.41 26.96 -2.29
CA GLN A 31 4.64 27.32 -1.59
C GLN A 31 5.82 27.47 -2.55
N PHE A 32 5.95 26.56 -3.51
CA PHE A 32 6.99 26.57 -4.53
C PHE A 32 6.85 27.77 -5.47
N GLU A 33 5.61 28.13 -5.88
CA GLU A 33 5.34 29.35 -6.64
C GLU A 33 5.85 30.62 -5.92
N LYS A 34 5.51 30.74 -4.62
CA LYS A 34 5.93 31.87 -3.80
C LYS A 34 7.45 31.94 -3.65
N LEU A 35 8.12 30.79 -3.60
CA LEU A 35 9.56 30.70 -3.39
C LEU A 35 10.37 30.98 -4.66
N THR A 36 9.85 30.56 -5.84
CA THR A 36 10.63 30.48 -7.07
C THR A 36 10.10 31.36 -8.20
N GLY A 37 8.88 31.89 -8.08
CA GLY A 37 8.21 32.64 -9.15
C GLY A 37 7.67 31.79 -10.31
N ALA A 38 7.83 30.46 -10.27
CA ALA A 38 7.21 29.55 -11.22
C ALA A 38 5.67 29.60 -11.07
N LYS A 39 4.94 29.28 -12.13
CA LYS A 39 3.52 28.92 -12.06
C LYS A 39 3.43 27.39 -11.98
N VAL A 40 2.57 26.85 -11.10
CA VAL A 40 2.37 25.38 -10.98
C VAL A 40 0.89 25.07 -11.20
N GLU A 41 0.59 24.28 -12.23
CA GLU A 41 -0.76 23.83 -12.54
C GLU A 41 -0.94 22.38 -12.12
N VAL A 42 -1.83 22.14 -11.15
CA VAL A 42 -2.10 20.80 -10.60
C VAL A 42 -3.41 20.26 -11.13
N THR A 43 -3.37 19.06 -11.72
CA THR A 43 -4.55 18.31 -12.18
C THR A 43 -4.76 17.12 -11.26
N HIS A 44 -5.97 16.98 -10.73
CA HIS A 44 -6.37 15.89 -9.85
C HIS A 44 -7.03 14.76 -10.66
N THR A 45 -6.60 13.52 -10.44
CA THR A 45 -7.07 12.34 -11.18
C THR A 45 -7.35 11.19 -10.19
N PRO A 46 -8.48 10.49 -10.28
CA PRO A 46 -8.73 9.30 -9.47
C PRO A 46 -7.64 8.24 -9.66
N ALA A 47 -7.34 7.44 -8.60
CA ALA A 47 -6.27 6.45 -8.60
C ALA A 47 -6.34 5.48 -9.80
N GLY A 48 -7.53 4.95 -10.11
CA GLY A 48 -7.74 4.02 -11.23
C GLY A 48 -7.47 4.60 -12.61
N ASP A 49 -7.46 5.93 -12.76
CA ASP A 49 -7.23 6.63 -14.04
C ASP A 49 -5.79 7.11 -14.22
N LEU A 50 -4.99 7.18 -13.15
CA LEU A 50 -3.63 7.75 -13.19
C LEU A 50 -2.74 7.08 -14.24
N TYR A 51 -2.76 5.75 -14.27
CA TYR A 51 -1.99 4.99 -15.26
C TYR A 51 -2.34 5.39 -16.69
N SER A 52 -3.62 5.36 -17.04
CA SER A 52 -4.11 5.65 -18.39
C SER A 52 -3.90 7.11 -18.79
N LYS A 53 -4.05 8.04 -17.85
CA LYS A 53 -3.82 9.48 -18.06
C LYS A 53 -2.37 9.80 -18.46
N ALA A 54 -1.41 9.01 -17.97
CA ALA A 54 0.00 9.12 -18.36
C ALA A 54 0.30 8.29 -19.61
N MET A 55 -0.13 7.01 -19.65
CA MET A 55 0.29 6.07 -20.70
C MET A 55 -0.26 6.41 -22.07
N VAL A 56 -1.52 6.82 -22.19
CA VAL A 56 -2.13 7.11 -23.51
C VAL A 56 -1.38 8.25 -24.23
N PRO A 57 -1.12 9.41 -23.63
CA PRO A 57 -0.29 10.43 -24.24
C PRO A 57 1.16 10.02 -24.48
N PHE A 58 1.77 9.28 -23.54
CA PHE A 58 3.13 8.80 -23.68
C PHE A 58 3.29 7.91 -24.92
N GLN A 59 2.37 6.99 -25.17
CA GLN A 59 2.35 6.14 -26.37
C GLN A 59 2.15 6.95 -27.64
N ALA A 60 1.38 8.04 -27.59
CA ALA A 60 1.22 8.99 -28.67
C ALA A 60 2.44 9.93 -28.86
N GLY A 61 3.49 9.76 -28.06
CA GLY A 61 4.69 10.58 -28.10
C GLY A 61 4.53 11.97 -27.53
N GLN A 62 3.55 12.18 -26.67
CA GLN A 62 3.22 13.45 -26.01
C GLN A 62 3.58 13.41 -24.53
N ALA A 63 3.75 14.58 -23.91
CA ALA A 63 3.92 14.76 -22.47
C ALA A 63 3.02 15.92 -22.03
N PRO A 64 1.73 15.66 -21.75
CA PRO A 64 0.78 16.71 -21.38
C PRO A 64 1.03 17.26 -19.97
N TYR A 65 1.81 16.55 -19.17
CA TYR A 65 2.27 16.94 -17.84
C TYR A 65 3.78 16.83 -17.76
N ASP A 66 4.42 17.73 -17.02
CA ASP A 66 5.84 17.66 -16.70
C ASP A 66 6.11 16.60 -15.64
N ILE A 67 5.19 16.50 -14.66
CA ILE A 67 5.23 15.55 -13.55
C ILE A 67 3.99 14.67 -13.58
N VAL A 68 4.18 13.36 -13.42
CA VAL A 68 3.11 12.37 -13.29
C VAL A 68 3.28 11.57 -12.00
N PHE A 69 2.27 11.62 -11.15
CA PHE A 69 2.17 10.75 -9.97
C PHE A 69 1.64 9.38 -10.40
N GLY A 70 2.12 8.36 -9.74
CA GLY A 70 1.66 6.99 -9.90
C GLY A 70 2.29 6.10 -8.84
N PHE A 71 2.19 4.82 -9.04
CA PHE A 71 2.76 3.84 -8.13
C PHE A 71 4.10 3.34 -8.64
N SER A 72 4.99 2.97 -7.72
CA SER A 72 6.33 2.46 -8.07
C SER A 72 6.28 1.20 -8.95
N ASN A 73 5.20 0.42 -8.90
CA ASN A 73 5.01 -0.76 -9.75
C ASN A 73 4.75 -0.43 -11.23
N PHE A 74 4.43 0.83 -11.58
CA PHE A 74 4.29 1.25 -12.98
C PHE A 74 5.65 1.45 -13.69
N ILE A 75 6.75 1.37 -12.97
CA ILE A 75 8.09 1.71 -13.48
C ILE A 75 8.45 0.97 -14.77
N ASN A 76 8.09 -0.31 -14.91
CA ASN A 76 8.46 -1.07 -16.10
C ASN A 76 7.81 -0.52 -17.37
N ASP A 77 6.53 -0.14 -17.29
CA ASP A 77 5.79 0.43 -18.39
C ASP A 77 6.20 1.89 -18.67
N TRP A 78 6.51 2.65 -17.61
CA TRP A 78 6.72 4.09 -17.68
C TRP A 78 8.17 4.49 -17.97
N LYS A 79 9.20 3.73 -17.52
CA LYS A 79 10.62 4.12 -17.55
C LYS A 79 11.11 4.66 -18.90
N ARG A 80 10.63 4.08 -20.01
CA ARG A 80 11.02 4.54 -21.37
C ARG A 80 10.48 5.92 -21.76
N TYR A 81 9.52 6.43 -20.99
CA TYR A 81 8.91 7.74 -21.22
C TYR A 81 9.33 8.77 -20.18
N LEU A 82 9.97 8.33 -19.10
CA LEU A 82 10.43 9.18 -18.01
C LEU A 82 11.87 9.64 -18.23
N ALA A 83 12.21 10.80 -17.69
CA ALA A 83 13.60 11.22 -17.55
C ALA A 83 14.22 10.47 -16.36
N PRO A 84 15.42 9.93 -16.49
CA PRO A 84 16.18 9.46 -15.33
C PRO A 84 16.34 10.59 -14.30
N VAL A 85 16.24 10.25 -13.02
CA VAL A 85 16.51 11.21 -11.93
C VAL A 85 18.00 11.58 -12.00
N PRO A 86 18.38 12.86 -12.14
CA PRO A 86 19.78 13.26 -12.19
C PRO A 86 20.49 12.92 -10.88
N GLN A 87 21.77 12.54 -10.98
CA GLN A 87 22.59 12.08 -9.84
C GLN A 87 22.60 13.09 -8.69
N GLU A 88 22.62 14.38 -9.00
CA GLU A 88 22.60 15.46 -8.00
C GLU A 88 21.35 15.44 -7.09
N TYR A 89 20.20 14.93 -7.57
CA TYR A 89 19.00 14.74 -6.76
C TYR A 89 19.01 13.40 -6.03
N VAL A 90 19.57 12.34 -6.65
CA VAL A 90 19.77 11.05 -5.97
C VAL A 90 20.69 11.22 -4.76
N ASP A 91 21.76 12.01 -4.90
CA ASP A 91 22.72 12.34 -3.82
C ASP A 91 22.07 13.13 -2.67
N GLN A 92 20.95 13.80 -2.91
CA GLN A 92 20.17 14.51 -1.89
C GLN A 92 19.16 13.63 -1.15
N MET A 93 18.99 12.38 -1.60
CA MET A 93 18.09 11.39 -0.96
C MET A 93 18.79 10.61 0.16
N ASP A 94 19.79 11.20 0.83
CA ASP A 94 20.35 10.62 2.04
C ASP A 94 19.25 10.47 3.09
N GLY A 95 19.11 9.26 3.66
CA GLY A 95 18.03 8.93 4.58
C GLY A 95 16.79 8.31 3.94
N VAL A 96 16.60 8.36 2.63
CA VAL A 96 15.57 7.53 1.97
C VAL A 96 15.98 6.06 2.06
N SER A 97 15.09 5.18 2.52
CA SER A 97 15.40 3.76 2.73
C SER A 97 15.88 3.09 1.45
N ALA A 98 16.72 2.06 1.59
CA ALA A 98 17.27 1.32 0.45
C ALA A 98 16.17 0.64 -0.36
N SER A 99 15.11 0.11 0.29
CA SER A 99 13.96 -0.51 -0.36
C SER A 99 13.23 0.49 -1.27
N HIS A 100 12.98 1.72 -0.81
CA HIS A 100 12.31 2.75 -1.60
C HIS A 100 13.16 3.23 -2.80
N LYS A 101 14.48 3.36 -2.62
CA LYS A 101 15.39 3.63 -3.74
C LYS A 101 15.38 2.50 -4.77
N ALA A 102 15.37 1.25 -4.31
CA ALA A 102 15.35 0.08 -5.17
C ALA A 102 14.07 -0.02 -5.99
N ILE A 103 12.88 0.15 -5.36
CA ILE A 103 11.60 0.09 -6.08
C ILE A 103 11.40 1.26 -7.05
N ALA A 104 12.01 2.42 -6.81
CA ALA A 104 12.00 3.58 -7.69
C ALA A 104 13.02 3.47 -8.85
N SER A 105 13.85 2.42 -8.85
CA SER A 105 14.94 2.20 -9.81
C SER A 105 14.68 0.98 -10.69
N TRP A 106 15.31 0.97 -11.86
CA TRP A 106 15.37 -0.15 -12.80
C TRP A 106 16.76 -0.23 -13.43
N ASP A 107 17.39 -1.41 -13.38
CA ASP A 107 18.75 -1.64 -13.88
C ASP A 107 19.77 -0.59 -13.36
N GLY A 108 19.67 -0.25 -12.06
CA GLY A 108 20.56 0.71 -11.42
C GLY A 108 20.28 2.18 -11.76
N VAL A 109 19.24 2.48 -12.53
CA VAL A 109 18.84 3.85 -12.89
C VAL A 109 17.54 4.19 -12.20
N MET A 110 17.51 5.28 -11.44
CA MET A 110 16.29 5.79 -10.82
C MET A 110 15.46 6.56 -11.86
N TYR A 111 14.22 6.13 -12.08
CA TYR A 111 13.27 6.75 -13.00
C TYR A 111 12.10 7.43 -12.30
N GLN A 112 11.82 7.04 -11.09
CA GLN A 112 10.77 7.62 -10.26
C GLN A 112 11.41 8.25 -9.03
N TYR A 113 10.83 9.35 -8.57
CA TYR A 113 11.21 10.01 -7.32
C TYR A 113 10.33 9.46 -6.20
N PRO A 114 10.86 8.82 -5.15
CA PRO A 114 10.06 8.36 -4.02
C PRO A 114 9.53 9.56 -3.24
N VAL A 115 8.25 9.55 -2.94
CA VAL A 115 7.59 10.62 -2.19
C VAL A 115 6.75 10.08 -1.02
N ASP A 116 6.72 8.75 -0.87
CA ASP A 116 5.85 8.05 0.06
C ASP A 116 6.37 6.64 0.34
N GLY A 117 5.98 6.06 1.49
CA GLY A 117 6.48 4.82 2.02
C GLY A 117 5.44 3.81 2.44
N ASP A 118 4.46 3.59 1.63
CA ASP A 118 3.32 2.69 1.88
C ASP A 118 3.70 1.33 2.48
N ARG A 119 2.97 0.93 3.52
CA ARG A 119 3.02 -0.40 4.14
C ARG A 119 1.64 -0.83 4.58
N HIS A 120 1.37 -2.13 4.48
CA HIS A 120 0.18 -2.71 5.10
C HIS A 120 0.55 -3.41 6.41
N TYR A 121 -0.11 -3.03 7.48
CA TYR A 121 0.01 -3.66 8.79
C TYR A 121 -1.33 -3.62 9.52
N LEU A 122 -1.46 -4.39 10.59
CA LEU A 122 -2.67 -4.44 11.42
C LEU A 122 -2.72 -3.22 12.34
N LYS A 123 -3.82 -2.49 12.26
CA LYS A 123 -4.22 -1.45 13.20
C LYS A 123 -5.34 -1.98 14.06
N TYR A 124 -5.32 -1.66 15.35
CA TYR A 124 -6.34 -2.16 16.28
C TYR A 124 -6.67 -1.16 17.38
N ARG A 125 -7.86 -1.26 17.93
CA ARG A 125 -8.32 -0.52 19.13
C ARG A 125 -7.63 -1.09 20.36
N LYS A 126 -6.53 -0.46 20.78
CA LYS A 126 -5.74 -0.87 21.94
C LYS A 126 -6.55 -0.78 23.24
N ASP A 127 -7.36 0.25 23.37
CA ASP A 127 -8.27 0.46 24.50
C ASP A 127 -9.29 -0.67 24.69
N VAL A 128 -9.68 -1.35 23.61
CA VAL A 128 -10.58 -2.52 23.65
C VAL A 128 -9.80 -3.82 23.91
N ILE A 129 -8.72 -4.04 23.16
CA ILE A 129 -7.93 -5.27 23.28
C ILE A 129 -7.27 -5.42 24.65
N ASP A 130 -6.80 -4.30 25.23
CA ASP A 130 -6.13 -4.28 26.54
C ASP A 130 -7.12 -4.08 27.71
N ASN A 131 -8.42 -3.90 27.45
CA ASN A 131 -9.42 -3.68 28.48
C ASN A 131 -9.71 -4.98 29.25
N PRO A 132 -9.48 -5.02 30.60
CA PRO A 132 -9.68 -6.24 31.37
C PRO A 132 -11.14 -6.74 31.40
N GLU A 133 -12.14 -5.84 31.33
CA GLU A 133 -13.55 -6.22 31.28
C GLU A 133 -13.90 -6.87 29.93
N MET A 134 -13.39 -6.31 28.81
CA MET A 134 -13.56 -6.88 27.49
C MET A 134 -12.82 -8.22 27.36
N GLN A 135 -11.62 -8.33 27.91
CA GLN A 135 -10.87 -9.61 27.96
C GLN A 135 -11.65 -10.68 28.73
N ALA A 136 -12.18 -10.34 29.90
CA ALA A 136 -12.97 -11.25 30.71
C ALA A 136 -14.27 -11.68 30.02
N LYS A 137 -14.97 -10.72 29.39
CA LYS A 137 -16.19 -10.97 28.63
C LYS A 137 -15.92 -11.87 27.41
N TYR A 138 -14.95 -11.53 26.58
CA TYR A 138 -14.59 -12.33 25.40
C TYR A 138 -14.22 -13.75 25.79
N LYS A 139 -13.41 -13.92 26.85
CA LYS A 139 -13.04 -15.24 27.36
C LYS A 139 -14.24 -16.03 27.89
N ALA A 140 -15.15 -15.38 28.60
CA ALA A 140 -16.36 -16.03 29.08
C ALA A 140 -17.27 -16.51 27.96
N ASP A 141 -17.43 -15.69 26.93
CA ASP A 141 -18.35 -15.95 25.81
C ASP A 141 -17.78 -16.96 24.79
N THR A 142 -16.45 -16.92 24.55
CA THR A 142 -15.79 -17.68 23.48
C THR A 142 -14.85 -18.79 23.97
N GLY A 143 -14.43 -18.74 25.22
CA GLY A 143 -13.39 -19.61 25.78
C GLY A 143 -11.96 -19.24 25.34
N LYS A 144 -11.76 -18.15 24.58
CA LYS A 144 -10.48 -17.71 24.01
C LYS A 144 -9.98 -16.45 24.69
N GLU A 145 -8.69 -16.18 24.56
CA GLU A 145 -8.08 -14.94 25.04
C GLU A 145 -8.30 -13.81 24.02
N LEU A 146 -8.70 -12.60 24.50
CA LEU A 146 -8.68 -11.40 23.71
C LEU A 146 -7.25 -10.84 23.72
N LYS A 147 -6.63 -10.78 22.58
CA LYS A 147 -5.25 -10.31 22.36
C LYS A 147 -5.10 -9.80 20.93
N VAL A 148 -3.99 -9.17 20.62
CA VAL A 148 -3.67 -8.85 19.23
C VAL A 148 -3.63 -10.16 18.42
N PRO A 149 -4.43 -10.28 17.33
CA PRO A 149 -4.49 -11.50 16.53
C PRO A 149 -3.17 -11.76 15.81
N THR A 150 -2.70 -12.99 15.86
CA THR A 150 -1.48 -13.42 15.16
C THR A 150 -1.77 -14.19 13.88
N THR A 151 -3.01 -14.65 13.69
CA THR A 151 -3.46 -15.31 12.47
C THR A 151 -4.72 -14.68 11.92
N TRP A 152 -4.95 -14.77 10.59
CA TRP A 152 -6.18 -14.31 9.96
C TRP A 152 -7.41 -14.98 10.54
N LYS A 153 -7.28 -16.23 11.00
CA LYS A 153 -8.35 -16.92 11.71
C LYS A 153 -8.70 -16.25 13.04
N GLU A 154 -7.70 -15.92 13.87
CA GLU A 154 -7.93 -15.18 15.13
C GLU A 154 -8.54 -13.80 14.84
N TYR A 155 -8.04 -13.12 13.79
CA TYR A 155 -8.57 -11.84 13.34
C TYR A 155 -10.05 -11.93 13.01
N GLY A 156 -10.45 -12.86 12.13
CA GLY A 156 -11.85 -13.03 11.72
C GLY A 156 -12.77 -13.43 12.89
N GLU A 157 -12.30 -14.28 13.81
CA GLU A 157 -13.05 -14.66 15.01
C GLU A 157 -13.31 -13.47 15.94
N MET A 158 -12.31 -12.63 16.17
CA MET A 158 -12.46 -11.42 16.99
C MET A 158 -13.31 -10.37 16.27
N ALA A 159 -13.03 -10.11 14.98
CA ALA A 159 -13.82 -9.18 14.20
C ALA A 159 -15.30 -9.56 14.15
N SER A 160 -15.62 -10.83 13.99
CA SER A 160 -17.01 -11.33 14.05
C SER A 160 -17.66 -11.15 15.41
N TYR A 161 -16.91 -11.34 16.50
CA TYR A 161 -17.43 -11.15 17.86
C TYR A 161 -17.75 -9.69 18.15
N PHE A 162 -16.88 -8.77 17.77
CA PHE A 162 -17.01 -7.33 18.00
C PHE A 162 -17.84 -6.61 16.91
N ASN A 163 -18.60 -7.33 16.13
CA ASN A 163 -19.38 -6.77 15.03
C ASN A 163 -20.83 -6.49 15.41
N GLY A 164 -21.29 -5.26 15.20
CA GLY A 164 -22.71 -4.89 15.23
C GLY A 164 -23.29 -4.67 16.64
N TRP A 165 -22.48 -4.24 17.59
CA TRP A 165 -22.95 -3.83 18.93
C TRP A 165 -22.09 -2.68 19.49
N ASP A 166 -22.70 -1.87 20.34
CA ASP A 166 -22.06 -0.75 21.04
C ASP A 166 -21.12 -1.31 22.13
N TRP A 167 -19.83 -1.45 21.82
CA TRP A 167 -18.83 -1.99 22.75
C TRP A 167 -17.96 -0.91 23.41
N ASP A 168 -18.03 0.34 22.96
CA ASP A 168 -17.34 1.46 23.60
C ASP A 168 -18.28 2.36 24.40
N GLY A 169 -19.60 2.21 24.28
CA GLY A 169 -20.60 2.82 25.11
C GLY A 169 -21.00 4.22 24.67
N ASP A 170 -20.76 4.60 23.44
CA ASP A 170 -21.10 5.92 22.90
C ASP A 170 -22.55 6.00 22.35
N GLY A 171 -23.23 4.87 22.20
CA GLY A 171 -24.61 4.75 21.76
C GLY A 171 -24.76 4.46 20.27
N GLU A 172 -23.67 4.34 19.52
CA GLU A 172 -23.62 3.90 18.13
C GLU A 172 -23.23 2.42 18.06
N LEU A 173 -23.20 1.84 16.88
CA LEU A 173 -22.76 0.45 16.68
C LEU A 173 -21.39 0.43 16.05
N GLU A 174 -20.49 -0.32 16.64
CA GLU A 174 -19.17 -0.59 16.07
C GLU A 174 -19.14 -1.93 15.32
N TYR A 175 -18.09 -2.12 14.54
CA TYR A 175 -17.92 -3.24 13.65
C TYR A 175 -16.54 -3.89 13.81
N GLY A 176 -16.41 -5.09 13.25
CA GLY A 176 -15.19 -5.88 13.42
C GLY A 176 -13.99 -5.30 12.69
N SER A 177 -14.16 -4.80 11.46
CA SER A 177 -13.03 -4.34 10.65
C SER A 177 -13.45 -3.30 9.60
N ALA A 178 -12.53 -2.39 9.27
CA ALA A 178 -12.59 -1.59 8.05
C ALA A 178 -11.53 -2.09 7.07
N GLU A 179 -11.92 -2.36 5.83
CA GLU A 179 -11.05 -2.92 4.80
C GLU A 179 -11.30 -2.26 3.44
N VAL A 180 -10.24 -2.12 2.61
CA VAL A 180 -10.37 -1.61 1.24
C VAL A 180 -10.88 -2.71 0.33
N MET A 181 -12.21 -2.75 0.09
CA MET A 181 -12.91 -3.78 -0.67
C MET A 181 -13.51 -3.29 -1.99
N LYS A 182 -13.50 -1.98 -2.23
CA LYS A 182 -14.06 -1.37 -3.45
C LYS A 182 -13.23 -1.74 -4.66
N LYS A 183 -13.91 -2.25 -5.70
CA LYS A 183 -13.27 -2.50 -6.99
C LYS A 183 -12.63 -1.23 -7.56
N ASP A 184 -11.46 -1.37 -8.16
CA ASP A 184 -10.67 -0.32 -8.81
C ASP A 184 -10.10 0.75 -7.86
N ASP A 185 -10.18 0.53 -6.53
CA ASP A 185 -9.63 1.42 -5.52
C ASP A 185 -8.61 0.70 -4.63
N LEU A 186 -7.55 0.16 -5.25
CA LEU A 186 -6.41 -0.48 -4.58
C LEU A 186 -6.73 -1.80 -3.86
N MET A 187 -7.94 -2.34 -4.03
CA MET A 187 -8.38 -3.59 -3.36
C MET A 187 -7.44 -4.78 -3.64
N TYR A 188 -6.79 -4.83 -4.81
CA TYR A 188 -5.85 -5.90 -5.14
C TYR A 188 -4.64 -5.94 -4.19
N ALA A 189 -4.21 -4.79 -3.66
CA ALA A 189 -3.14 -4.72 -2.67
C ALA A 189 -3.58 -5.32 -1.33
N ALA A 190 -4.81 -5.05 -0.89
CA ALA A 190 -5.39 -5.67 0.30
C ALA A 190 -5.48 -7.20 0.14
N PHE A 191 -5.88 -7.68 -1.04
CA PHE A 191 -5.90 -9.11 -1.31
C PHE A 191 -4.51 -9.75 -1.30
N TYR A 192 -3.51 -9.13 -1.92
CA TYR A 192 -2.13 -9.62 -1.85
C TYR A 192 -1.62 -9.69 -0.42
N SER A 193 -1.86 -8.64 0.37
CA SER A 193 -1.44 -8.59 1.78
C SER A 193 -2.05 -9.70 2.64
N ARG A 194 -3.29 -10.11 2.34
CA ARG A 194 -3.92 -11.26 2.98
C ARG A 194 -3.34 -12.59 2.44
N SER A 195 -3.04 -12.65 1.14
CA SER A 195 -2.62 -13.87 0.47
C SER A 195 -1.22 -14.34 0.83
N VAL A 196 -0.31 -13.42 1.19
CA VAL A 196 1.10 -13.77 1.48
C VAL A 196 1.22 -14.79 2.62
N ALA A 197 0.36 -14.72 3.64
CA ALA A 197 0.37 -15.67 4.77
C ALA A 197 0.09 -17.12 4.33
N TYR A 198 -0.71 -17.30 3.29
CA TYR A 198 -1.16 -18.61 2.81
C TYR A 198 -0.36 -19.12 1.61
N ALA A 199 0.18 -18.23 0.77
CA ALA A 199 0.75 -18.58 -0.53
C ALA A 199 2.26 -18.33 -0.65
N LYS A 200 2.88 -17.47 0.21
CA LYS A 200 4.33 -17.23 0.21
C LYS A 200 5.02 -18.20 1.18
N ASN A 201 5.50 -19.33 0.66
CA ASN A 201 6.23 -20.32 1.45
C ASN A 201 7.74 -20.16 1.24
N GLU A 202 8.50 -19.93 2.30
CA GLU A 202 9.97 -19.83 2.26
C GLU A 202 10.65 -21.04 1.62
N SER A 203 10.06 -22.25 1.77
CA SER A 203 10.63 -23.46 1.20
C SER A 203 10.40 -23.62 -0.30
N THR A 204 9.61 -22.76 -0.92
CA THR A 204 9.34 -22.76 -2.36
C THR A 204 9.73 -21.42 -3.00
N PRO A 205 11.05 -21.11 -3.09
CA PRO A 205 11.52 -19.90 -3.74
C PRO A 205 11.14 -19.86 -5.22
N GLY A 206 11.27 -18.70 -5.84
CA GLY A 206 11.06 -18.59 -7.28
C GLY A 206 9.70 -18.06 -7.69
N GLY A 207 9.06 -17.31 -6.81
CA GLY A 207 7.97 -16.44 -7.17
C GLY A 207 6.68 -16.66 -6.38
N PHE A 208 5.94 -15.59 -6.27
CA PHE A 208 4.64 -15.53 -5.62
C PHE A 208 3.50 -15.39 -6.65
N PHE A 209 3.72 -14.56 -7.69
CA PHE A 209 2.72 -14.29 -8.73
C PHE A 209 2.78 -15.28 -9.88
N PHE A 210 3.99 -15.66 -10.29
CA PHE A 210 4.25 -16.58 -11.38
C PHE A 210 5.32 -17.59 -10.97
N ASP A 211 5.28 -18.77 -11.52
CA ASP A 211 6.41 -19.69 -11.53
C ASP A 211 7.49 -19.14 -12.50
N LEU A 212 8.72 -18.94 -12.01
CA LEU A 212 9.79 -18.33 -12.82
C LEU A 212 10.28 -19.19 -13.99
N GLU A 213 10.13 -20.52 -13.91
CA GLU A 213 10.58 -21.41 -14.97
C GLU A 213 9.56 -21.48 -16.12
N THR A 214 8.29 -21.63 -15.74
CA THR A 214 7.21 -21.86 -16.71
C THR A 214 6.44 -20.59 -17.08
N MET A 215 6.49 -19.55 -16.23
CA MET A 215 5.62 -18.37 -16.26
C MET A 215 4.13 -18.69 -16.04
N GLU A 216 3.84 -19.85 -15.47
CA GLU A 216 2.48 -20.17 -15.07
C GLU A 216 2.01 -19.23 -13.96
N PRO A 217 0.84 -18.56 -14.09
CA PRO A 217 0.28 -17.77 -13.00
C PRO A 217 -0.03 -18.65 -11.78
N LEU A 218 0.33 -18.18 -10.59
CA LEU A 218 0.10 -18.93 -9.34
C LEU A 218 -1.17 -18.46 -8.62
N ILE A 219 -1.89 -17.49 -9.18
CA ILE A 219 -2.96 -16.75 -8.52
C ILE A 219 -4.18 -17.60 -8.11
N ASN A 220 -4.38 -18.76 -8.68
CA ASN A 220 -5.49 -19.68 -8.38
C ASN A 220 -5.07 -20.91 -7.58
N ASN A 221 -3.84 -20.95 -7.04
CA ASN A 221 -3.43 -22.06 -6.20
C ASN A 221 -4.18 -22.07 -4.87
N PRO A 222 -4.19 -23.21 -4.12
CA PRO A 222 -4.92 -23.32 -2.87
C PRO A 222 -4.61 -22.26 -1.82
N GLY A 223 -3.40 -21.67 -1.81
CA GLY A 223 -3.04 -20.57 -0.89
C GLY A 223 -3.82 -19.30 -1.18
N PHE A 224 -3.90 -18.89 -2.43
CA PHE A 224 -4.71 -17.73 -2.84
C PHE A 224 -6.21 -17.98 -2.68
N VAL A 225 -6.67 -19.21 -2.96
CA VAL A 225 -8.08 -19.57 -2.77
C VAL A 225 -8.49 -19.50 -1.29
N GLU A 226 -7.65 -19.99 -0.38
CA GLU A 226 -7.87 -19.88 1.06
C GLU A 226 -7.94 -18.40 1.50
N ALA A 227 -7.00 -17.57 1.03
CA ALA A 227 -6.99 -16.14 1.33
C ALA A 227 -8.26 -15.43 0.83
N LEU A 228 -8.74 -15.77 -0.37
CA LEU A 228 -9.97 -15.18 -0.89
C LEU A 228 -11.20 -15.69 -0.14
N THR A 229 -11.20 -16.93 0.31
CA THR A 229 -12.27 -17.48 1.15
C THR A 229 -12.37 -16.73 2.47
N ASP A 230 -11.24 -16.53 3.15
CA ASP A 230 -11.14 -15.69 4.34
C ASP A 230 -11.66 -14.26 4.10
N TRP A 231 -11.34 -13.69 2.92
CA TRP A 231 -11.74 -12.32 2.62
C TRP A 231 -13.22 -12.20 2.28
N VAL A 232 -13.79 -13.20 1.66
CA VAL A 232 -15.27 -13.29 1.45
C VAL A 232 -15.99 -13.33 2.80
N ASP A 233 -15.47 -14.08 3.76
CA ASP A 233 -16.03 -14.12 5.12
C ASP A 233 -15.97 -12.76 5.82
N ALA A 234 -14.96 -11.93 5.51
CA ALA A 234 -14.80 -10.60 6.07
C ALA A 234 -15.98 -9.65 5.75
N VAL A 235 -16.71 -9.87 4.66
CA VAL A 235 -17.90 -9.07 4.31
C VAL A 235 -18.96 -9.10 5.43
N ASN A 236 -18.94 -10.13 6.30
CA ASN A 236 -19.90 -10.28 7.39
C ASN A 236 -19.58 -9.44 8.63
N TYR A 237 -18.39 -8.84 8.74
CA TYR A 237 -17.99 -8.08 9.93
C TYR A 237 -17.42 -6.69 9.63
N VAL A 238 -17.59 -6.21 8.38
CA VAL A 238 -17.35 -4.80 8.03
C VAL A 238 -18.62 -3.96 8.22
N PRO A 239 -18.51 -2.63 8.34
CA PRO A 239 -19.68 -1.74 8.44
C PRO A 239 -20.67 -1.92 7.30
N PRO A 240 -21.94 -1.57 7.46
CA PRO A 240 -22.92 -1.60 6.38
C PRO A 240 -22.44 -0.84 5.15
N GLY A 241 -22.39 -1.53 3.99
CA GLY A 241 -21.82 -0.99 2.77
C GLY A 241 -20.29 -1.10 2.65
N GLY A 242 -19.61 -1.71 3.61
CA GLY A 242 -18.15 -1.85 3.68
C GLY A 242 -17.52 -2.53 2.46
N ILE A 243 -18.27 -3.37 1.74
CA ILE A 243 -17.83 -3.94 0.46
C ILE A 243 -17.51 -2.86 -0.60
N ASN A 244 -18.01 -1.64 -0.43
CA ASN A 244 -17.73 -0.50 -1.30
C ASN A 244 -16.75 0.51 -0.69
N PHE A 245 -16.09 0.16 0.42
CA PHE A 245 -15.09 1.02 1.03
C PHE A 245 -13.84 1.08 0.19
N GLY A 246 -13.50 2.29 -0.25
CA GLY A 246 -12.19 2.64 -0.74
C GLY A 246 -11.28 3.10 0.39
N LEU A 247 -10.08 3.58 0.03
CA LEU A 247 -9.06 4.02 1.00
C LEU A 247 -9.60 5.11 1.95
N GLY A 248 -10.28 6.14 1.41
CA GLY A 248 -10.82 7.22 2.22
C GLY A 248 -11.93 6.78 3.20
N ASP A 249 -12.76 5.81 2.79
CA ASP A 249 -13.82 5.27 3.65
C ASP A 249 -13.21 4.44 4.80
N GLU A 250 -12.18 3.65 4.51
CA GLU A 250 -11.45 2.88 5.52
C GLU A 250 -10.74 3.77 6.53
N ILE A 251 -10.01 4.81 6.07
CA ILE A 251 -9.36 5.81 6.92
C ILE A 251 -10.37 6.47 7.86
N ASN A 252 -11.51 6.90 7.33
CA ASN A 252 -12.54 7.58 8.10
C ASN A 252 -13.22 6.63 9.10
N SER A 253 -13.47 5.38 8.72
CA SER A 253 -14.14 4.41 9.58
C SER A 253 -13.26 4.01 10.77
N PHE A 254 -11.98 3.67 10.53
CA PHE A 254 -11.07 3.34 11.64
C PHE A 254 -10.69 4.58 12.44
N GLY A 255 -10.29 5.67 11.77
CA GLY A 255 -9.93 6.93 12.43
C GLY A 255 -11.06 7.58 13.24
N GLY A 256 -12.31 7.29 12.86
CA GLY A 256 -13.52 7.68 13.58
C GLY A 256 -13.93 6.73 14.73
N GLY A 257 -13.19 5.64 14.96
CA GLY A 257 -13.45 4.71 16.07
C GLY A 257 -14.49 3.63 15.76
N GLN A 258 -15.03 3.55 14.54
CA GLN A 258 -16.15 2.65 14.21
C GLN A 258 -15.76 1.18 14.12
N THR A 259 -14.48 0.82 14.08
CA THR A 259 -14.06 -0.57 13.89
C THR A 259 -12.95 -0.97 14.85
N LEU A 260 -12.97 -2.26 15.25
CA LEU A 260 -11.94 -2.84 16.10
C LEU A 260 -10.59 -2.92 15.39
N PHE A 261 -10.62 -3.31 14.11
CA PHE A 261 -9.45 -3.51 13.28
C PHE A 261 -9.51 -2.70 11.97
N SER A 262 -8.34 -2.44 11.44
CA SER A 262 -8.10 -2.08 10.05
C SER A 262 -6.78 -2.70 9.61
N PHE A 263 -6.69 -3.13 8.35
CA PHE A 263 -5.39 -3.40 7.76
C PHE A 263 -5.32 -2.71 6.40
N SER A 264 -4.49 -1.73 6.31
CA SER A 264 -4.24 -0.94 5.12
C SER A 264 -2.96 -0.12 5.33
N TRP A 265 -2.83 0.95 4.61
CA TRP A 265 -1.74 1.91 4.71
C TRP A 265 -1.69 2.63 6.06
N ASP A 266 -0.59 3.30 6.32
CA ASP A 266 -0.32 4.08 7.54
C ASP A 266 -1.37 5.16 7.80
N ASP A 267 -1.98 5.67 6.74
CA ASP A 267 -2.96 6.77 6.75
C ASP A 267 -4.03 6.63 7.83
N ALA A 268 -4.62 5.44 7.95
CA ALA A 268 -5.68 5.19 8.93
C ALA A 268 -5.15 5.24 10.38
N PHE A 269 -3.90 4.81 10.62
CA PHE A 269 -3.28 4.93 11.94
C PHE A 269 -2.99 6.38 12.29
N VAL A 270 -2.37 7.12 11.34
CA VAL A 270 -2.08 8.54 11.53
C VAL A 270 -3.37 9.35 11.69
N ALA A 271 -4.43 9.02 10.94
CA ALA A 271 -5.74 9.65 11.11
C ALA A 271 -6.34 9.37 12.50
N ALA A 272 -6.23 8.13 13.00
CA ALA A 272 -6.68 7.77 14.35
C ALA A 272 -5.90 8.49 15.46
N MET A 273 -4.68 8.90 15.19
CA MET A 273 -3.83 9.63 16.14
C MET A 273 -3.96 11.16 16.08
N GLN A 274 -4.81 11.70 15.19
CA GLN A 274 -5.05 13.14 15.14
C GLN A 274 -5.71 13.63 16.43
N PRO A 275 -5.39 14.86 16.88
CA PRO A 275 -5.93 15.39 18.16
C PRO A 275 -7.46 15.49 18.24
N ASP A 276 -8.14 15.53 17.11
CA ASP A 276 -9.60 15.58 16.98
C ASP A 276 -10.24 14.20 16.75
N SER A 277 -9.45 13.13 16.65
CA SER A 277 -9.96 11.77 16.62
C SER A 277 -10.50 11.34 17.97
N PRO A 278 -11.69 10.69 18.03
CA PRO A 278 -12.24 10.18 19.29
C PRO A 278 -11.39 9.08 19.94
N ILE A 279 -10.49 8.47 19.15
CA ILE A 279 -9.63 7.36 19.58
C ILE A 279 -8.14 7.73 19.61
N ALA A 280 -7.81 9.03 19.65
CA ALA A 280 -6.44 9.50 19.73
C ALA A 280 -5.72 8.85 20.92
N ASN A 281 -4.53 8.30 20.69
CA ASN A 281 -3.73 7.54 21.67
C ASN A 281 -4.43 6.29 22.25
N GLN A 282 -5.42 5.72 21.54
CA GLN A 282 -6.13 4.49 21.94
C GLN A 282 -5.95 3.35 20.92
N VAL A 283 -5.03 3.48 19.99
CA VAL A 283 -4.78 2.51 18.93
C VAL A 283 -3.41 1.87 19.08
N GLY A 284 -3.24 0.71 18.45
CA GLY A 284 -1.98 -0.01 18.40
C GLY A 284 -1.68 -0.49 16.98
N ALA A 285 -0.39 -0.69 16.71
CA ALA A 285 0.13 -1.25 15.46
C ALA A 285 0.68 -2.66 15.71
N ALA A 286 0.51 -3.57 14.76
CA ALA A 286 1.09 -4.89 14.78
C ALA A 286 1.34 -5.40 13.35
N GLN A 287 2.19 -6.41 13.20
CA GLN A 287 2.36 -7.10 11.92
C GLN A 287 1.02 -7.64 11.41
N LEU A 288 0.83 -7.71 10.08
CA LEU A 288 -0.32 -8.41 9.53
C LEU A 288 -0.39 -9.84 10.07
N PRO A 289 -1.61 -10.35 10.31
CA PRO A 289 -1.79 -11.72 10.74
C PRO A 289 -1.14 -12.72 9.78
N GLY A 290 -0.54 -13.76 10.31
CA GLY A 290 -0.06 -14.92 9.57
C GLY A 290 -1.15 -15.99 9.38
N ALA A 291 -0.73 -17.19 9.07
CA ALA A 291 -1.59 -18.37 9.01
C ALA A 291 -0.91 -19.59 9.64
N ASP A 292 -1.70 -20.53 10.15
CA ASP A 292 -1.21 -21.79 10.75
C ASP A 292 -0.76 -22.83 9.71
N LYS A 293 -0.97 -22.55 8.45
CA LYS A 293 -0.58 -23.39 7.31
C LYS A 293 -0.21 -22.51 6.11
N VAL A 294 0.71 -23.00 5.30
CA VAL A 294 1.11 -22.34 4.05
C VAL A 294 1.14 -23.35 2.91
N TRP A 295 0.71 -22.93 1.72
CA TRP A 295 0.74 -23.81 0.56
C TRP A 295 2.16 -24.06 0.08
N ASN A 296 2.49 -25.33 -0.10
CA ASN A 296 3.76 -25.77 -0.68
C ASN A 296 3.51 -26.29 -2.10
N ARG A 297 3.85 -25.47 -3.08
CA ARG A 297 3.60 -25.77 -4.50
C ARG A 297 4.43 -26.92 -5.05
N ASP A 298 5.63 -27.16 -4.49
CA ASP A 298 6.56 -28.16 -5.00
C ASP A 298 6.06 -29.58 -4.72
N ASN A 299 5.35 -29.77 -3.62
CA ASN A 299 4.78 -31.07 -3.26
C ASN A 299 3.24 -31.14 -3.37
N GLY A 300 2.59 -30.02 -3.67
CA GLY A 300 1.13 -29.94 -3.80
C GLY A 300 0.37 -30.17 -2.48
N MET A 301 0.95 -29.81 -1.33
CA MET A 301 0.35 -30.01 -0.01
C MET A 301 0.45 -28.75 0.86
N TRP A 302 -0.34 -28.71 1.91
CA TRP A 302 -0.22 -27.71 2.96
C TRP A 302 0.87 -28.09 3.94
N ASP A 303 1.83 -27.19 4.16
CA ASP A 303 2.76 -27.28 5.28
C ASP A 303 2.04 -26.76 6.53
N ALA A 304 1.86 -27.63 7.54
CA ALA A 304 1.25 -27.27 8.82
C ALA A 304 2.28 -26.55 9.71
N LYS A 305 2.60 -25.32 9.37
CA LYS A 305 3.50 -24.42 10.10
C LYS A 305 2.94 -23.02 10.10
N TYR A 306 3.19 -22.27 11.17
CA TYR A 306 2.93 -20.85 11.17
C TYR A 306 3.73 -20.16 10.08
N ASN A 307 3.08 -19.31 9.30
CA ASN A 307 3.70 -18.52 8.25
C ASN A 307 3.19 -17.09 8.30
N GLN A 308 4.11 -16.15 8.27
CA GLN A 308 3.84 -14.73 8.15
C GLN A 308 4.80 -14.14 7.12
N ALA A 309 4.29 -13.33 6.25
CA ALA A 309 5.09 -12.62 5.27
C ALA A 309 4.47 -11.23 5.05
N PRO A 310 5.25 -10.15 5.10
CA PRO A 310 4.75 -8.85 4.69
C PRO A 310 4.66 -8.78 3.16
N PHE A 311 3.63 -8.11 2.69
CA PHE A 311 3.57 -7.59 1.34
C PHE A 311 4.05 -6.14 1.40
N PHE A 312 5.20 -5.85 0.79
CA PHE A 312 5.69 -4.50 0.66
C PHE A 312 4.85 -3.79 -0.39
N VAL A 313 3.81 -3.12 0.06
CA VAL A 313 3.00 -2.28 -0.81
C VAL A 313 3.90 -1.20 -1.39
N TRP A 314 3.64 -0.82 -2.62
CA TRP A 314 4.36 0.29 -3.25
C TRP A 314 3.96 1.62 -2.62
N GLY A 315 4.93 2.53 -2.49
CA GLY A 315 4.66 3.93 -2.21
C GLY A 315 4.29 4.70 -3.47
N TRP A 316 3.70 5.86 -3.28
CA TRP A 316 3.55 6.84 -4.35
C TRP A 316 4.94 7.21 -4.87
N ALA A 317 5.11 7.13 -6.16
CA ALA A 317 6.35 7.44 -6.85
C ALA A 317 6.06 8.34 -8.05
N VAL A 318 6.95 9.28 -8.31
CA VAL A 318 6.67 10.39 -9.22
C VAL A 318 7.67 10.39 -10.35
N GLY A 319 7.16 10.37 -11.58
CA GLY A 319 7.98 10.46 -12.77
C GLY A 319 8.00 11.86 -13.37
N VAL A 320 9.17 12.30 -13.84
CA VAL A 320 9.31 13.47 -14.71
C VAL A 320 9.27 13.03 -16.15
N ALA A 321 8.36 13.59 -16.96
CA ALA A 321 8.22 13.21 -18.36
C ALA A 321 9.50 13.50 -19.14
N GLY A 322 10.02 12.49 -19.88
CA GLY A 322 11.27 12.61 -20.62
C GLY A 322 11.27 13.68 -21.72
N LYS A 323 10.07 14.00 -22.24
CA LYS A 323 9.84 15.07 -23.23
C LYS A 323 9.47 16.43 -22.63
N SER A 324 9.43 16.57 -21.30
CA SER A 324 9.21 17.86 -20.67
C SER A 324 10.36 18.83 -20.99
N ASP A 325 10.03 20.08 -21.23
CA ASP A 325 11.01 21.18 -21.34
C ASP A 325 11.34 21.79 -19.95
N ASN A 326 10.62 21.36 -18.89
CA ASN A 326 10.74 21.87 -17.52
C ASN A 326 11.38 20.85 -16.55
N LYS A 327 12.23 19.93 -17.03
CA LYS A 327 12.81 18.86 -16.19
C LYS A 327 13.54 19.39 -14.96
N ASP A 328 14.28 20.48 -15.11
CA ASP A 328 15.00 21.13 -14.01
C ASP A 328 14.05 21.69 -12.94
N VAL A 329 12.97 22.36 -13.34
CA VAL A 329 11.92 22.85 -12.43
C VAL A 329 11.21 21.67 -11.76
N ALA A 330 10.92 20.63 -12.53
CA ALA A 330 10.23 19.45 -12.05
C ALA A 330 11.02 18.70 -10.96
N PHE A 331 12.32 18.47 -11.18
CA PHE A 331 13.15 17.81 -10.16
C PHE A 331 13.38 18.71 -8.93
N ASP A 332 13.52 20.02 -9.10
CA ASP A 332 13.58 20.95 -7.97
C ASP A 332 12.27 20.95 -7.16
N TYR A 333 11.11 20.88 -7.84
CA TYR A 333 9.81 20.75 -7.17
C TYR A 333 9.72 19.43 -6.38
N LEU A 334 10.12 18.31 -6.96
CA LEU A 334 10.08 17.02 -6.27
C LEU A 334 11.03 16.97 -5.07
N CYS A 335 12.21 17.56 -5.22
CA CYS A 335 13.13 17.72 -4.09
C CYS A 335 12.55 18.60 -2.98
N PHE A 336 11.81 19.67 -3.36
CA PHE A 336 11.12 20.51 -2.39
C PHE A 336 9.96 19.77 -1.71
N PHE A 337 9.16 19.02 -2.48
CA PHE A 337 8.03 18.24 -1.98
C PHE A 337 8.48 17.18 -0.96
N ALA A 338 9.46 16.34 -1.33
CA ALA A 338 9.79 15.12 -0.61
C ALA A 338 10.84 15.26 0.49
N ASN A 339 11.46 16.43 0.65
CA ASN A 339 12.60 16.58 1.57
C ASN A 339 12.35 17.61 2.69
N GLY A 340 13.03 17.37 3.83
CA GLY A 340 13.10 18.31 4.93
C GLY A 340 11.78 18.56 5.66
N ALA A 341 11.48 19.81 5.94
CA ALA A 341 10.34 20.21 6.75
C ALA A 341 8.98 19.87 6.14
N ASN A 342 8.88 19.81 4.80
CA ASN A 342 7.63 19.46 4.12
C ASN A 342 7.28 18.00 4.38
N HIS A 343 8.20 17.08 4.14
CA HIS A 343 8.02 15.67 4.42
C HIS A 343 7.63 15.42 5.90
N GLN A 344 8.37 16.03 6.83
CA GLN A 344 8.10 15.90 8.27
C GLN A 344 6.70 16.41 8.66
N ALA A 345 6.21 17.46 8.00
CA ALA A 345 4.86 17.95 8.24
C ALA A 345 3.80 17.02 7.64
N ASP A 346 4.06 16.51 6.43
CA ASP A 346 3.08 15.71 5.67
C ASP A 346 2.82 14.35 6.30
N ILE A 347 3.86 13.63 6.78
CA ILE A 347 3.70 12.31 7.43
C ILE A 347 2.84 12.37 8.70
N GLY A 348 2.73 13.52 9.33
CA GLY A 348 1.88 13.75 10.51
C GLY A 348 0.40 13.99 10.17
N ILE A 349 0.02 13.99 8.88
CA ILE A 349 -1.34 14.30 8.42
C ILE A 349 -1.89 13.11 7.62
N GLY A 350 -2.51 12.14 8.29
CA GLY A 350 -2.96 10.88 7.67
C GLY A 350 -3.74 11.04 6.36
N ARG A 351 -4.63 12.06 6.26
CA ARG A 351 -5.39 12.27 5.01
C ARG A 351 -4.54 12.71 3.81
N PHE A 352 -3.27 13.09 4.00
CA PHE A 352 -2.37 13.46 2.90
C PHE A 352 -1.88 12.25 2.11
N GLY A 353 -1.88 11.04 2.71
CA GLY A 353 -1.37 9.84 2.09
C GLY A 353 0.14 9.90 1.87
N VAL A 354 0.86 10.52 2.78
CA VAL A 354 2.33 10.54 2.83
C VAL A 354 2.76 9.74 4.04
N ASN A 355 3.43 8.63 3.79
CA ASN A 355 3.80 7.64 4.80
C ASN A 355 5.32 7.57 4.99
N PRO A 356 5.81 7.00 6.11
CA PRO A 356 7.24 6.93 6.42
C PRO A 356 8.07 6.22 5.35
N PHE A 357 9.09 6.87 4.80
CA PHE A 357 10.05 6.27 3.88
C PHE A 357 11.51 6.71 4.11
N MET A 358 11.72 7.63 5.04
CA MET A 358 13.05 8.06 5.45
C MET A 358 13.46 7.38 6.75
N GLU A 359 14.76 7.11 6.92
CA GLU A 359 15.32 6.50 8.15
C GLU A 359 14.96 7.29 9.43
N GLU A 360 14.80 8.61 9.32
CA GLU A 360 14.39 9.47 10.43
C GLU A 360 12.96 9.15 10.91
N ASP A 361 12.07 8.77 9.99
CA ASP A 361 10.66 8.51 10.28
C ASP A 361 10.47 7.28 11.19
N PHE A 362 11.46 6.38 11.23
CA PHE A 362 11.47 5.18 12.07
C PHE A 362 11.98 5.44 13.51
N LYS A 363 12.01 6.70 13.93
CA LYS A 363 12.37 7.09 15.29
C LYS A 363 11.12 7.55 16.05
N ALA A 364 10.87 6.97 17.22
CA ALA A 364 9.71 7.30 18.04
C ALA A 364 9.63 8.79 18.40
N ASP A 365 10.79 9.46 18.52
CA ASP A 365 10.86 10.89 18.84
C ASP A 365 10.16 11.80 17.81
N VAL A 366 10.14 11.40 16.53
CA VAL A 366 9.44 12.13 15.46
C VAL A 366 7.94 12.19 15.77
N TRP A 367 7.36 11.09 16.20
CA TRP A 367 5.94 10.94 16.46
C TRP A 367 5.52 11.53 17.81
N THR A 368 6.37 11.40 18.82
CA THR A 368 6.11 12.05 20.13
C THR A 368 6.12 13.57 20.04
N GLN A 369 6.93 14.17 19.15
CA GLN A 369 6.94 15.62 18.93
C GLN A 369 5.63 16.16 18.34
N ILE A 370 4.84 15.32 17.66
CA ILE A 370 3.52 15.70 17.14
C ILE A 370 2.36 15.25 18.05
N GLY A 371 2.67 14.77 19.26
CA GLY A 371 1.66 14.54 20.31
C GLY A 371 1.26 13.08 20.54
N TRP A 372 1.99 12.11 19.95
CA TRP A 372 1.71 10.70 20.21
C TRP A 372 2.29 10.26 21.55
N ASP A 373 1.60 9.36 22.25
CA ASP A 373 2.12 8.71 23.44
C ASP A 373 3.37 7.89 23.09
N ALA A 374 4.38 7.93 23.96
CA ALA A 374 5.68 7.34 23.70
C ALA A 374 5.62 5.82 23.42
N ASP A 375 4.76 5.09 24.15
CA ASP A 375 4.59 3.64 23.97
C ASP A 375 3.93 3.32 22.63
N ILE A 376 2.99 4.14 22.18
CA ILE A 376 2.33 3.97 20.88
C ILE A 376 3.30 4.31 19.75
N ALA A 377 4.01 5.43 19.88
CA ALA A 377 5.04 5.82 18.91
C ALA A 377 6.13 4.75 18.76
N GLN A 378 6.61 4.18 19.89
CA GLN A 378 7.60 3.11 19.86
C GLN A 378 7.05 1.84 19.22
N SER A 379 5.85 1.40 19.58
CA SER A 379 5.19 0.21 19.01
C SER A 379 4.96 0.36 17.49
N TYR A 380 4.60 1.56 17.05
CA TYR A 380 4.43 1.87 15.63
C TYR A 380 5.74 1.71 14.86
N VAL A 381 6.79 2.41 15.27
CA VAL A 381 8.08 2.36 14.57
C VAL A 381 8.73 0.97 14.64
N ASP A 382 8.56 0.22 15.75
CA ASP A 382 9.04 -1.16 15.87
C ASP A 382 8.30 -2.07 14.88
N THR A 383 6.98 -1.89 14.71
CA THR A 383 6.19 -2.64 13.72
C THR A 383 6.71 -2.43 12.30
N LEU A 384 6.96 -1.16 11.91
CA LEU A 384 7.50 -0.83 10.59
C LEU A 384 8.93 -1.39 10.40
N ALA A 385 9.79 -1.24 11.42
CA ALA A 385 11.17 -1.72 11.38
C ALA A 385 11.26 -3.26 11.28
N ASP A 386 10.35 -3.99 11.90
CA ASP A 386 10.30 -5.45 11.84
C ASP A 386 9.85 -5.94 10.46
N MET A 387 8.96 -5.19 9.78
CA MET A 387 8.62 -5.49 8.38
C MET A 387 9.86 -5.39 7.48
N GLU A 388 10.65 -4.32 7.63
CA GLU A 388 11.88 -4.12 6.83
C GLU A 388 12.92 -5.26 7.02
N LYS A 389 12.95 -5.89 8.19
CA LYS A 389 13.87 -7.00 8.52
C LYS A 389 13.38 -8.36 8.00
N SER A 390 12.11 -8.48 7.60
CA SER A 390 11.56 -9.76 7.18
C SER A 390 12.29 -10.28 5.93
N THR A 391 12.72 -11.54 5.99
CA THR A 391 13.30 -12.26 4.84
C THR A 391 12.26 -12.99 4.02
N ASN A 392 11.12 -13.38 4.64
CA ASN A 392 9.97 -13.94 3.92
C ASN A 392 9.03 -12.81 3.53
N ARG A 393 9.23 -12.22 2.37
CA ARG A 393 8.51 -11.02 1.93
C ARG A 393 8.18 -11.08 0.43
N VAL A 394 7.22 -10.26 0.00
CA VAL A 394 6.84 -10.11 -1.40
C VAL A 394 6.83 -8.62 -1.76
N PHE A 395 7.43 -8.28 -2.90
CA PHE A 395 7.35 -6.95 -3.49
C PHE A 395 6.22 -6.87 -4.53
N PRO A 396 5.73 -5.66 -4.84
CA PRO A 396 4.70 -5.47 -5.87
C PRO A 396 5.12 -6.04 -7.22
N LEU A 397 4.14 -6.46 -8.00
CA LEU A 397 4.35 -6.92 -9.36
C LEU A 397 4.79 -5.73 -10.25
N ARG A 398 6.04 -5.74 -10.69
CA ARG A 398 6.69 -4.65 -11.45
C ARG A 398 7.08 -5.13 -12.85
N VAL A 399 6.10 -5.59 -13.62
CA VAL A 399 6.30 -6.22 -14.93
C VAL A 399 5.57 -5.45 -16.02
N PRO A 400 5.88 -5.68 -17.32
CA PRO A 400 5.05 -5.18 -18.40
C PRO A 400 3.60 -5.62 -18.24
N GLY A 401 2.66 -4.69 -18.34
CA GLY A 401 1.23 -4.98 -18.18
C GLY A 401 0.76 -5.10 -16.72
N THR A 402 1.53 -4.63 -15.73
CA THR A 402 1.17 -4.74 -14.30
C THR A 402 -0.22 -4.19 -13.98
N PHE A 403 -0.63 -3.09 -14.63
CA PHE A 403 -1.96 -2.51 -14.46
C PHE A 403 -3.06 -3.49 -14.88
N GLU A 404 -2.87 -4.21 -15.96
CA GLU A 404 -3.85 -5.16 -16.49
C GLU A 404 -3.96 -6.41 -15.61
N PHE A 405 -2.83 -6.94 -15.12
CA PHE A 405 -2.82 -8.04 -14.16
C PHE A 405 -3.58 -7.68 -12.88
N ASN A 406 -3.31 -6.51 -12.31
CA ASN A 406 -3.99 -6.04 -11.10
C ASN A 406 -5.50 -5.76 -11.34
N SER A 407 -5.86 -5.19 -12.50
CA SER A 407 -7.26 -4.93 -12.86
C SER A 407 -8.07 -6.22 -13.05
N ALA A 408 -7.46 -7.25 -13.65
CA ALA A 408 -8.06 -8.57 -13.75
C ALA A 408 -8.31 -9.17 -12.36
N LEU A 409 -7.31 -9.09 -11.46
CA LEU A 409 -7.44 -9.56 -10.09
C LEU A 409 -8.55 -8.81 -9.34
N ALA A 410 -8.57 -7.49 -9.39
CA ALA A 410 -9.61 -6.67 -8.76
C ALA A 410 -11.02 -7.03 -9.28
N THR A 411 -11.12 -7.37 -10.56
CA THR A 411 -12.40 -7.81 -11.15
C THR A 411 -12.85 -9.16 -10.61
N GLY A 412 -11.96 -10.14 -10.54
CA GLY A 412 -12.28 -11.48 -10.03
C GLY A 412 -12.61 -11.45 -8.52
N THR A 413 -11.76 -10.80 -7.73
CA THR A 413 -11.98 -10.69 -6.28
C THR A 413 -13.27 -9.95 -5.94
N ALA A 414 -13.61 -8.87 -6.67
CA ALA A 414 -14.89 -8.16 -6.48
C ALA A 414 -16.11 -9.07 -6.75
N LYS A 415 -16.05 -9.96 -7.75
CA LYS A 415 -17.13 -10.92 -8.01
C LYS A 415 -17.29 -11.92 -6.85
N ALA A 416 -16.17 -12.37 -6.26
CA ALA A 416 -16.21 -13.27 -5.12
C ALA A 416 -16.77 -12.58 -3.87
N LEU A 417 -16.30 -11.36 -3.54
CA LEU A 417 -16.81 -10.57 -2.40
C LEU A 417 -18.32 -10.26 -2.54
N ALA A 418 -18.79 -10.07 -3.78
CA ALA A 418 -20.21 -9.88 -4.07
C ALA A 418 -21.04 -11.17 -4.08
N GLY A 419 -20.43 -12.34 -3.83
CA GLY A 419 -21.11 -13.64 -3.86
C GLY A 419 -21.55 -14.09 -5.25
N GLN A 420 -21.00 -13.52 -6.32
CA GLN A 420 -21.34 -13.88 -7.71
C GLN A 420 -20.61 -15.15 -8.17
N LEU A 421 -19.41 -15.38 -7.66
CA LEU A 421 -18.57 -16.54 -7.92
C LEU A 421 -18.02 -17.09 -6.60
N SER A 422 -17.75 -18.37 -6.53
CA SER A 422 -16.92 -18.92 -5.46
C SER A 422 -15.48 -18.37 -5.56
N PRO A 423 -14.69 -18.37 -4.47
CA PRO A 423 -13.29 -17.98 -4.50
C PRO A 423 -12.47 -18.70 -5.57
N GLN A 424 -12.66 -20.01 -5.74
CA GLN A 424 -11.97 -20.77 -6.77
C GLN A 424 -12.36 -20.33 -8.18
N GLU A 425 -13.66 -20.23 -8.48
CA GLU A 425 -14.13 -19.80 -9.81
C GLU A 425 -13.65 -18.40 -10.17
N ALA A 426 -13.64 -17.48 -9.19
CA ALA A 426 -13.15 -16.12 -9.37
C ALA A 426 -11.67 -16.10 -9.73
N LEU A 427 -10.84 -16.88 -9.02
CA LEU A 427 -9.40 -16.93 -9.29
C LEU A 427 -9.06 -17.75 -10.53
N ASP A 428 -9.88 -18.70 -10.95
CA ASP A 428 -9.74 -19.40 -12.24
C ASP A 428 -10.03 -18.45 -13.42
N GLU A 429 -10.99 -17.53 -13.29
CA GLU A 429 -11.19 -16.46 -14.28
C GLU A 429 -9.99 -15.51 -14.33
N VAL A 430 -9.43 -15.12 -13.17
CA VAL A 430 -8.23 -14.28 -13.10
C VAL A 430 -7.03 -14.99 -13.74
N TYR A 431 -6.83 -16.27 -13.45
CA TYR A 431 -5.78 -17.08 -14.05
C TYR A 431 -5.85 -17.06 -15.58
N ALA A 432 -7.06 -17.32 -16.13
CA ALA A 432 -7.26 -17.34 -17.58
C ALA A 432 -6.95 -15.97 -18.21
N GLU A 433 -7.35 -14.88 -17.57
CA GLU A 433 -7.03 -13.53 -18.04
C GLU A 433 -5.52 -13.24 -17.94
N TRP A 434 -4.85 -13.66 -16.86
CA TRP A 434 -3.41 -13.50 -16.71
C TRP A 434 -2.62 -14.25 -17.78
N VAL A 435 -3.05 -15.45 -18.16
CA VAL A 435 -2.48 -16.19 -19.32
C VAL A 435 -2.65 -15.38 -20.59
N SER A 436 -3.84 -14.82 -20.84
CA SER A 436 -4.10 -13.97 -22.02
C SER A 436 -3.23 -12.71 -22.05
N ILE A 437 -3.00 -12.09 -20.87
CA ILE A 437 -2.10 -10.94 -20.76
C ILE A 437 -0.66 -11.35 -21.08
N LEU A 438 -0.17 -12.48 -20.52
CA LEU A 438 1.16 -13.02 -20.81
C LEU A 438 1.39 -13.26 -22.31
N ASP A 439 0.39 -13.86 -22.99
CA ASP A 439 0.47 -14.08 -24.43
C ASP A 439 0.59 -12.78 -25.22
N ARG A 440 -0.09 -11.71 -24.78
CA ARG A 440 -0.10 -10.41 -25.46
C ARG A 440 1.14 -9.58 -25.21
N VAL A 441 1.64 -9.55 -23.96
CA VAL A 441 2.83 -8.73 -23.59
C VAL A 441 4.14 -9.49 -23.79
N GLY A 442 4.08 -10.80 -23.94
CA GLY A 442 5.22 -11.70 -24.12
C GLY A 442 5.75 -12.24 -22.78
N ALA A 443 5.56 -13.54 -22.55
CA ALA A 443 5.93 -14.21 -21.30
C ALA A 443 7.42 -14.04 -20.95
N ASP A 444 8.33 -14.03 -21.93
CA ASP A 444 9.76 -13.81 -21.68
C ASP A 444 10.06 -12.41 -21.17
N ASN A 445 9.38 -11.38 -21.70
CA ASN A 445 9.53 -10.00 -21.21
C ASN A 445 9.05 -9.87 -19.74
N VAL A 446 7.96 -10.57 -19.42
CA VAL A 446 7.42 -10.60 -18.04
C VAL A 446 8.37 -11.36 -17.13
N ARG A 447 8.92 -12.52 -17.57
CA ARG A 447 9.89 -13.31 -16.81
C ARG A 447 11.12 -12.50 -16.44
N ASP A 448 11.74 -11.83 -17.40
CA ASP A 448 12.95 -11.03 -17.17
C ASP A 448 12.71 -9.93 -16.15
N ALA A 449 11.57 -9.25 -16.25
CA ALA A 449 11.19 -8.21 -15.30
C ALA A 449 10.83 -8.79 -13.92
N TYR A 450 10.11 -9.91 -13.88
CA TYR A 450 9.71 -10.54 -12.63
C TYR A 450 10.90 -11.11 -11.84
N ALA A 451 11.90 -11.67 -12.54
CA ALA A 451 13.12 -12.15 -11.93
C ALA A 451 13.88 -11.05 -11.15
N VAL A 452 13.79 -9.79 -11.61
CA VAL A 452 14.34 -8.65 -10.85
C VAL A 452 13.60 -8.46 -9.52
N GLY A 453 12.27 -8.55 -9.53
CA GLY A 453 11.45 -8.46 -8.30
C GLY A 453 11.76 -9.56 -7.30
N VAL A 454 11.89 -10.81 -7.78
CA VAL A 454 12.24 -11.96 -6.93
C VAL A 454 13.62 -11.81 -6.29
N LYS A 455 14.62 -11.30 -7.01
CA LYS A 455 15.94 -10.99 -6.43
C LYS A 455 15.87 -9.93 -5.32
N MET A 456 14.96 -8.97 -5.44
CA MET A 456 14.72 -7.99 -4.37
C MET A 456 14.16 -8.68 -3.11
N GLU A 457 13.29 -9.68 -3.27
CA GLU A 457 12.74 -10.46 -2.16
C GLU A 457 13.86 -11.19 -1.40
N ASP A 458 14.85 -11.72 -2.11
CA ASP A 458 15.97 -12.51 -1.57
C ASP A 458 17.13 -11.63 -1.08
N ASN A 459 17.01 -10.30 -1.03
CA ASN A 459 18.10 -9.36 -0.69
C ASN A 459 19.35 -9.47 -1.59
N GLU A 460 19.19 -9.87 -2.83
CA GLU A 460 20.26 -10.00 -3.84
C GLU A 460 20.42 -8.74 -4.71
N LEU A 461 20.11 -7.55 -4.18
CA LEU A 461 20.27 -6.26 -4.89
C LEU A 461 21.57 -5.58 -4.54
#